data_b170739a2c7062dee183f28f34f2e7ee
#
_entry.id   b170739a2c7062dee183f28f34f2e7ee
#
_cell.length_a   1.000
_cell.length_b   1.000
_cell.length_c   1.000
_cell.angle_alpha   90.00
_cell.angle_beta   90.00
_cell.angle_gamma   90.00
#
_symmetry.space_group_name_H-M   'P 1'
#
loop_
_entity.id
_entity.type
_entity.pdbx_description
1 polymer ?
#
loop_
_entity_poly.entity_id
_entity_poly.type
_entity_poly.pdbx_seq_one_letter_code
_entity_poly.pdbx_strand_id
1 'polypeptide(L)'
;MNIQELNDYTIVDIETTGLSPDKDDIIEIGALRVRNNLVVAEVSRLIKASKPLSKAVSQITGITDDMLADAKELDDTLSDFLRFIDNDTVVGHNIAFDANFISKKCVACGLDFKNDTYDTLAVCKQEYPDVSHKLEDMIIQLGIKDSGIHHRALADCYHTHSLMTALKNHSALVLEIKPPKQRVLNPITKGLQTLHGILIGITCDDILTQEELLGLEEWMINNEQLAGNYPYDIINNAIWKVIEDGIIEQSELDYLLEFFKAQIDPLNTEI
;
A
#
# COMPACT_ATOMS: atom_id res chain seq x y z
N MET A 1 19.88 -9.36 14.24
CA MET A 1 19.98 -10.66 13.48
C MET A 1 20.37 -10.31 12.06
N ASN A 2 21.32 -11.02 11.46
CA ASN A 2 21.73 -10.78 10.07
C ASN A 2 20.80 -11.56 9.14
N ILE A 3 20.31 -10.93 8.06
CA ILE A 3 19.44 -11.56 7.07
C ILE A 3 20.03 -12.86 6.48
N GLN A 4 21.36 -12.92 6.34
CA GLN A 4 22.07 -14.09 5.79
C GLN A 4 22.00 -15.33 6.69
N GLU A 5 21.82 -15.13 7.99
CA GLU A 5 21.79 -16.21 8.99
C GLU A 5 20.36 -16.75 9.21
N LEU A 6 19.35 -16.02 8.76
CA LEU A 6 17.94 -16.35 8.96
C LEU A 6 17.44 -17.32 7.86
N ASN A 7 17.65 -18.62 8.02
CA ASN A 7 17.27 -19.63 7.04
C ASN A 7 15.96 -20.37 7.37
N ASP A 8 15.59 -20.37 8.66
CA ASP A 8 14.39 -20.99 9.19
C ASP A 8 13.55 -19.89 9.89
N TYR A 9 12.35 -19.67 9.41
CA TYR A 9 11.45 -18.61 9.89
C TYR A 9 10.02 -18.84 9.40
N THR A 10 9.08 -18.08 9.93
CA THR A 10 7.73 -18.03 9.40
C THR A 10 7.40 -16.58 8.98
N ILE A 11 7.01 -16.40 7.71
CA ILE A 11 6.49 -15.13 7.22
C ILE A 11 5.03 -15.02 7.62
N VAL A 12 4.62 -13.83 8.03
CA VAL A 12 3.25 -13.52 8.42
C VAL A 12 2.83 -12.19 7.82
N ASP A 13 1.57 -12.14 7.42
CA ASP A 13 0.86 -10.95 7.00
C ASP A 13 -0.61 -11.05 7.42
N ILE A 14 -1.26 -9.93 7.72
CA ILE A 14 -2.66 -9.87 8.12
C ILE A 14 -3.44 -8.80 7.35
N GLU A 15 -4.73 -9.08 7.09
CA GLU A 15 -5.68 -8.07 6.67
C GLU A 15 -6.56 -7.65 7.86
N THR A 16 -6.87 -6.36 7.94
CA THR A 16 -7.60 -5.79 9.08
C THR A 16 -8.74 -4.87 8.62
N THR A 17 -9.69 -4.60 9.50
CA THR A 17 -10.77 -3.64 9.23
C THR A 17 -10.36 -2.18 9.41
N GLY A 18 -9.12 -1.92 9.85
CA GLY A 18 -8.56 -0.59 10.07
C GLY A 18 -7.19 -0.64 10.72
N LEU A 19 -6.71 0.48 11.25
CA LEU A 19 -5.32 0.64 11.70
C LEU A 19 -5.12 0.52 13.21
N SER A 20 -6.19 0.37 13.99
CA SER A 20 -6.13 0.36 15.45
C SER A 20 -6.41 -1.03 16.01
N PRO A 21 -5.43 -1.73 16.60
CA PRO A 21 -5.62 -3.08 17.13
C PRO A 21 -6.59 -3.15 18.31
N ASP A 22 -6.89 -2.01 18.93
CA ASP A 22 -7.88 -1.92 20.03
C ASP A 22 -9.33 -1.77 19.50
N LYS A 23 -9.55 -1.34 18.25
CA LYS A 23 -10.87 -1.00 17.69
C LYS A 23 -11.23 -1.83 16.47
N ASP A 24 -10.23 -2.34 15.77
CA ASP A 24 -10.36 -3.00 14.49
C ASP A 24 -10.08 -4.49 14.60
N ASP A 25 -10.65 -5.25 13.68
CA ASP A 25 -10.55 -6.70 13.66
C ASP A 25 -9.47 -7.17 12.69
N ILE A 26 -8.88 -8.33 12.97
CA ILE A 26 -8.15 -9.11 11.95
C ILE A 26 -9.20 -9.90 11.16
N ILE A 27 -9.17 -9.80 9.83
CA ILE A 27 -10.13 -10.48 8.93
C ILE A 27 -9.48 -11.55 8.05
N GLU A 28 -8.16 -11.53 7.88
CA GLU A 28 -7.38 -12.60 7.27
C GLU A 28 -6.02 -12.71 7.96
N ILE A 29 -5.52 -13.94 8.11
CA ILE A 29 -4.14 -14.24 8.48
C ILE A 29 -3.54 -15.15 7.41
N GLY A 30 -2.41 -14.72 6.84
CA GLY A 30 -1.54 -15.51 5.98
C GLY A 30 -0.24 -15.85 6.68
N ALA A 31 0.27 -17.05 6.48
CA ALA A 31 1.62 -17.39 6.91
C ALA A 31 2.29 -18.44 6.03
N LEU A 32 3.62 -18.29 5.85
CA LEU A 32 4.49 -19.23 5.15
C LEU A 32 5.58 -19.72 6.09
N ARG A 33 5.65 -21.01 6.33
CA ARG A 33 6.78 -21.62 7.03
C ARG A 33 7.92 -21.87 6.06
N VAL A 34 9.07 -21.29 6.37
CA VAL A 34 10.29 -21.41 5.56
C VAL A 34 11.32 -22.23 6.34
N ARG A 35 11.95 -23.22 5.68
CA ARG A 35 13.06 -24.00 6.21
C ARG A 35 14.14 -24.10 5.13
N ASN A 36 15.38 -23.83 5.52
CA ASN A 36 16.51 -23.77 4.57
C ASN A 36 16.19 -22.87 3.36
N ASN A 37 15.55 -21.74 3.59
CA ASN A 37 15.09 -20.77 2.56
C ASN A 37 14.02 -21.30 1.58
N LEU A 38 13.42 -22.46 1.84
CA LEU A 38 12.33 -23.02 1.02
C LEU A 38 11.01 -22.99 1.78
N VAL A 39 9.94 -22.62 1.11
CA VAL A 39 8.59 -22.72 1.66
C VAL A 39 8.22 -24.18 1.83
N VAL A 40 7.94 -24.61 3.06
CA VAL A 40 7.61 -26.00 3.38
C VAL A 40 6.15 -26.18 3.84
N ALA A 41 5.48 -25.13 4.25
CA ALA A 41 4.06 -25.14 4.62
C ALA A 41 3.48 -23.74 4.52
N GLU A 42 2.18 -23.68 4.32
CA GLU A 42 1.41 -22.42 4.27
C GLU A 42 0.10 -22.53 5.02
N VAL A 43 -0.40 -21.38 5.46
CA VAL A 43 -1.74 -21.24 6.01
C VAL A 43 -2.34 -19.93 5.55
N SER A 44 -3.62 -19.95 5.18
CA SER A 44 -4.45 -18.77 4.97
C SER A 44 -5.79 -19.02 5.64
N ARG A 45 -6.25 -18.07 6.43
CA ARG A 45 -7.52 -18.17 7.18
C ARG A 45 -8.23 -16.83 7.17
N LEU A 46 -9.46 -16.84 6.67
CA LEU A 46 -10.41 -15.77 6.91
C LEU A 46 -10.93 -15.86 8.34
N ILE A 47 -11.20 -14.71 8.94
CA ILE A 47 -11.68 -14.56 10.31
C ILE A 47 -12.93 -13.71 10.27
N LYS A 48 -13.93 -14.13 11.05
CA LYS A 48 -15.19 -13.42 11.15
C LYS A 48 -15.00 -12.03 11.74
N ALA A 49 -15.49 -11.03 11.06
CA ALA A 49 -15.48 -9.66 11.55
C ALA A 49 -16.59 -9.40 12.57
N SER A 50 -16.32 -8.58 13.56
CA SER A 50 -17.32 -8.18 14.59
C SER A 50 -18.39 -7.23 14.04
N LYS A 51 -18.14 -6.59 12.88
CA LYS A 51 -19.00 -5.61 12.22
C LYS A 51 -18.90 -5.76 10.71
N PRO A 52 -19.91 -5.33 9.94
CA PRO A 52 -19.83 -5.27 8.49
C PRO A 52 -18.61 -4.47 8.01
N LEU A 53 -17.99 -4.94 6.96
CA LEU A 53 -16.81 -4.29 6.38
C LEU A 53 -17.18 -2.94 5.73
N SER A 54 -16.30 -1.96 5.87
CA SER A 54 -16.43 -0.73 5.10
C SER A 54 -16.14 -1.00 3.62
N LYS A 55 -16.73 -0.17 2.73
CA LYS A 55 -16.43 -0.26 1.29
C LYS A 55 -14.93 -0.15 1.00
N ALA A 56 -14.23 0.72 1.72
CA ALA A 56 -12.81 0.93 1.55
C ALA A 56 -12.01 -0.35 1.86
N VAL A 57 -12.30 -1.01 2.96
CA VAL A 57 -11.65 -2.29 3.32
C VAL A 57 -11.89 -3.34 2.24
N SER A 58 -13.16 -3.53 1.82
CA SER A 58 -13.49 -4.52 0.78
C SER A 58 -12.85 -4.19 -0.58
N GLN A 59 -12.69 -2.91 -0.92
CA GLN A 59 -12.00 -2.50 -2.15
C GLN A 59 -10.49 -2.77 -2.11
N ILE A 60 -9.86 -2.53 -0.95
CA ILE A 60 -8.42 -2.73 -0.78
C ILE A 60 -8.09 -4.24 -0.71
N THR A 61 -8.78 -4.98 0.15
CA THR A 61 -8.45 -6.39 0.44
C THR A 61 -9.12 -7.39 -0.51
N GLY A 62 -10.18 -6.96 -1.21
CA GLY A 62 -11.05 -7.86 -1.97
C GLY A 62 -11.89 -8.79 -1.10
N ILE A 63 -11.84 -8.66 0.24
CA ILE A 63 -12.61 -9.46 1.17
C ILE A 63 -14.00 -8.84 1.33
N THR A 64 -15.03 -9.69 1.31
CA THR A 64 -16.44 -9.27 1.46
C THR A 64 -17.07 -9.88 2.70
N ASP A 65 -18.18 -9.28 3.18
CA ASP A 65 -18.93 -9.83 4.31
C ASP A 65 -19.41 -11.27 4.04
N ASP A 66 -19.79 -11.59 2.80
CA ASP A 66 -20.19 -12.94 2.39
C ASP A 66 -19.05 -13.95 2.56
N MET A 67 -17.80 -13.55 2.28
CA MET A 67 -16.63 -14.41 2.48
C MET A 67 -16.36 -14.67 3.96
N LEU A 68 -16.72 -13.75 4.84
CA LEU A 68 -16.52 -13.85 6.28
C LEU A 68 -17.69 -14.51 7.02
N ALA A 69 -18.84 -14.70 6.37
CA ALA A 69 -20.06 -15.21 7.01
C ALA A 69 -19.85 -16.57 7.71
N ASP A 70 -19.13 -17.48 7.04
CA ASP A 70 -18.82 -18.81 7.53
C ASP A 70 -17.38 -18.96 8.05
N ALA A 71 -16.65 -17.83 8.20
CA ALA A 71 -15.28 -17.85 8.69
C ALA A 71 -15.24 -18.21 10.19
N LYS A 72 -14.11 -18.77 10.63
CA LYS A 72 -13.89 -19.12 12.04
C LYS A 72 -13.84 -17.87 12.91
N GLU A 73 -14.14 -18.06 14.18
CA GLU A 73 -13.94 -17.03 15.20
C GLU A 73 -12.44 -16.79 15.43
N LEU A 74 -12.12 -15.63 15.97
CA LEU A 74 -10.74 -15.16 16.14
C LEU A 74 -9.90 -16.06 17.06
N ASP A 75 -10.45 -16.49 18.21
CA ASP A 75 -9.76 -17.28 19.23
C ASP A 75 -9.31 -18.66 18.70
N ASP A 76 -10.20 -19.36 18.01
CA ASP A 76 -9.87 -20.64 17.35
C ASP A 76 -8.77 -20.45 16.31
N THR A 77 -8.87 -19.38 15.49
CA THR A 77 -7.90 -19.10 14.43
C THR A 77 -6.54 -18.72 15.01
N LEU A 78 -6.50 -17.88 16.05
CA LEU A 78 -5.24 -17.51 16.71
C LEU A 78 -4.57 -18.70 17.38
N SER A 79 -5.34 -19.59 18.00
CA SER A 79 -4.80 -20.81 18.62
C SER A 79 -4.15 -21.73 17.57
N ASP A 80 -4.79 -21.90 16.41
CA ASP A 80 -4.24 -22.68 15.28
C ASP A 80 -3.00 -21.99 14.68
N PHE A 81 -3.06 -20.68 14.52
CA PHE A 81 -1.97 -19.86 14.01
C PHE A 81 -0.73 -19.90 14.91
N LEU A 82 -0.88 -19.72 16.23
CA LEU A 82 0.25 -19.80 17.16
C LEU A 82 0.91 -21.19 17.14
N ARG A 83 0.14 -22.26 17.00
CA ARG A 83 0.71 -23.61 16.81
C ARG A 83 1.44 -23.74 15.47
N PHE A 84 0.97 -23.04 14.42
CA PHE A 84 1.64 -23.05 13.14
C PHE A 84 2.97 -22.28 13.20
N ILE A 85 3.05 -21.11 13.81
CA ILE A 85 4.31 -20.34 13.88
C ILE A 85 5.29 -20.93 14.91
N ASP A 86 4.77 -21.64 15.95
CA ASP A 86 5.57 -22.23 17.04
C ASP A 86 6.55 -21.21 17.64
N ASN A 87 7.84 -21.52 17.74
CA ASN A 87 8.89 -20.65 18.24
C ASN A 87 9.72 -19.99 17.11
N ASP A 88 9.21 -19.97 15.89
CA ASP A 88 9.91 -19.37 14.75
C ASP A 88 10.10 -17.86 14.95
N THR A 89 11.16 -17.29 14.38
CA THR A 89 11.23 -15.86 14.13
C THR A 89 10.15 -15.51 13.09
N VAL A 90 9.30 -14.56 13.42
CA VAL A 90 8.22 -14.09 12.54
C VAL A 90 8.73 -12.96 11.67
N VAL A 91 8.66 -13.14 10.36
CA VAL A 91 9.13 -12.18 9.35
C VAL A 91 7.92 -11.51 8.69
N GLY A 92 8.00 -10.21 8.42
CA GLY A 92 7.02 -9.50 7.64
C GLY A 92 7.58 -8.23 7.04
N HIS A 93 6.78 -7.57 6.22
CA HIS A 93 7.12 -6.25 5.68
C HIS A 93 6.37 -5.17 6.45
N ASN A 94 7.05 -4.44 7.33
CA ASN A 94 6.46 -3.62 8.40
C ASN A 94 5.82 -4.47 9.51
N ILE A 95 6.49 -5.56 9.87
CA ILE A 95 5.97 -6.58 10.81
C ILE A 95 5.51 -6.02 12.16
N ALA A 96 5.97 -4.83 12.54
CA ALA A 96 5.54 -4.18 13.77
C ALA A 96 4.02 -3.94 13.81
N PHE A 97 3.39 -3.69 12.66
CA PHE A 97 1.94 -3.54 12.52
C PHE A 97 1.24 -4.87 12.84
N ASP A 98 1.61 -5.94 12.13
CA ASP A 98 1.00 -7.28 12.27
C ASP A 98 1.22 -7.83 13.68
N ALA A 99 2.45 -7.78 14.17
CA ALA A 99 2.80 -8.25 15.51
C ALA A 99 2.02 -7.53 16.62
N ASN A 100 1.78 -6.22 16.47
CA ASN A 100 0.99 -5.46 17.43
C ASN A 100 -0.49 -5.89 17.42
N PHE A 101 -1.08 -6.07 16.23
CA PHE A 101 -2.43 -6.59 16.11
C PHE A 101 -2.54 -8.00 16.71
N ILE A 102 -1.68 -8.93 16.29
CA ILE A 102 -1.68 -10.32 16.77
C ILE A 102 -1.50 -10.35 18.29
N SER A 103 -0.52 -9.63 18.84
CA SER A 103 -0.26 -9.59 20.28
C SER A 103 -1.47 -9.08 21.07
N LYS A 104 -2.08 -7.97 20.64
CA LYS A 104 -3.29 -7.42 21.30
C LYS A 104 -4.47 -8.37 21.24
N LYS A 105 -4.72 -9.00 20.10
CA LYS A 105 -5.81 -9.95 19.93
C LYS A 105 -5.54 -11.25 20.70
N CYS A 106 -4.30 -11.73 20.74
CA CYS A 106 -3.92 -12.87 21.59
C CYS A 106 -4.20 -12.60 23.06
N VAL A 107 -3.80 -11.45 23.60
CA VAL A 107 -4.09 -11.07 24.99
C VAL A 107 -5.60 -11.06 25.28
N ALA A 108 -6.41 -10.54 24.35
CA ALA A 108 -7.87 -10.52 24.50
C ALA A 108 -8.49 -11.94 24.53
N CYS A 109 -7.86 -12.92 23.86
CA CYS A 109 -8.26 -14.33 23.85
C CYS A 109 -7.57 -15.19 24.94
N GLY A 110 -6.79 -14.57 25.84
CA GLY A 110 -6.04 -15.31 26.88
C GLY A 110 -4.85 -16.11 26.32
N LEU A 111 -4.37 -15.75 25.14
CA LEU A 111 -3.23 -16.34 24.45
C LEU A 111 -2.02 -15.41 24.56
N ASP A 112 -0.85 -15.89 24.17
CA ASP A 112 0.40 -15.16 24.26
C ASP A 112 1.21 -15.29 22.97
N PHE A 113 1.56 -14.15 22.36
CA PHE A 113 2.44 -14.06 21.20
C PHE A 113 3.81 -13.55 21.66
N LYS A 114 4.84 -14.41 21.62
CA LYS A 114 6.18 -14.15 22.17
C LYS A 114 7.29 -14.25 21.13
N ASN A 115 6.94 -14.48 19.89
CA ASN A 115 7.92 -14.70 18.83
C ASN A 115 8.78 -13.46 18.59
N ASP A 116 10.08 -13.67 18.38
CA ASP A 116 10.95 -12.65 17.83
C ASP A 116 10.47 -12.23 16.44
N THR A 117 10.65 -10.96 16.11
CA THR A 117 10.24 -10.44 14.80
C THR A 117 11.42 -9.97 13.98
N TYR A 118 11.30 -10.07 12.65
CA TYR A 118 12.28 -9.58 11.68
C TYR A 118 11.60 -8.77 10.59
N ASP A 119 11.99 -7.51 10.43
CA ASP A 119 11.32 -6.55 9.53
C ASP A 119 12.09 -6.36 8.23
N THR A 120 11.52 -6.82 7.12
CA THR A 120 12.10 -6.62 5.79
C THR A 120 12.05 -5.15 5.36
N LEU A 121 11.07 -4.35 5.82
CA LEU A 121 11.01 -2.92 5.58
C LEU A 121 12.24 -2.19 6.14
N ALA A 122 12.70 -2.57 7.34
CA ALA A 122 13.89 -1.98 7.95
C ALA A 122 15.14 -2.27 7.11
N VAL A 123 15.25 -3.49 6.55
CA VAL A 123 16.35 -3.86 5.64
C VAL A 123 16.26 -3.06 4.34
N CYS A 124 15.06 -2.95 3.75
CA CYS A 124 14.88 -2.17 2.52
C CYS A 124 15.28 -0.70 2.70
N LYS A 125 14.90 -0.08 3.82
CA LYS A 125 15.28 1.32 4.13
C LYS A 125 16.78 1.51 4.24
N GLN A 126 17.50 0.51 4.74
CA GLN A 126 18.96 0.54 4.85
C GLN A 126 19.65 0.34 3.52
N GLU A 127 19.23 -0.68 2.74
CA GLU A 127 19.89 -1.08 1.50
C GLU A 127 19.49 -0.21 0.29
N TYR A 128 18.31 0.42 0.32
CA TYR A 128 17.73 1.20 -0.79
C TYR A 128 17.15 2.54 -0.30
N PRO A 129 17.96 3.47 0.26
CA PRO A 129 17.46 4.66 0.95
C PRO A 129 16.64 5.64 0.08
N ASP A 130 16.85 5.62 -1.24
CA ASP A 130 16.31 6.64 -2.16
C ASP A 130 15.08 6.19 -2.97
N VAL A 131 14.42 5.10 -2.56
CA VAL A 131 13.24 4.56 -3.25
C VAL A 131 12.06 4.38 -2.32
N SER A 132 10.86 4.15 -2.87
CA SER A 132 9.71 3.73 -2.08
C SER A 132 9.94 2.34 -1.49
N HIS A 133 9.57 2.15 -0.23
CA HIS A 133 9.76 0.90 0.50
C HIS A 133 8.45 0.14 0.71
N LYS A 134 7.37 0.49 0.00
CA LYS A 134 6.18 -0.37 0.00
C LYS A 134 6.52 -1.71 -0.63
N LEU A 135 5.89 -2.79 -0.16
CA LEU A 135 6.17 -4.15 -0.64
C LEU A 135 6.06 -4.24 -2.16
N GLU A 136 4.97 -3.73 -2.73
CA GLU A 136 4.73 -3.69 -4.18
C GLU A 136 5.84 -2.97 -4.94
N ASP A 137 6.23 -1.79 -4.46
CA ASP A 137 7.28 -0.98 -5.09
C ASP A 137 8.63 -1.69 -5.03
N MET A 138 8.94 -2.37 -3.93
CA MET A 138 10.17 -3.15 -3.78
C MET A 138 10.19 -4.38 -4.69
N ILE A 139 9.05 -5.06 -4.88
CA ILE A 139 8.90 -6.18 -5.84
C ILE A 139 9.23 -5.70 -7.26
N ILE A 140 8.67 -4.57 -7.68
CA ILE A 140 8.93 -3.96 -8.98
C ILE A 140 10.40 -3.51 -9.11
N GLN A 141 10.91 -2.81 -8.09
CA GLN A 141 12.28 -2.27 -8.06
C GLN A 141 13.35 -3.35 -8.21
N LEU A 142 13.13 -4.50 -7.59
CA LEU A 142 14.07 -5.63 -7.62
C LEU A 142 13.82 -6.59 -8.79
N GLY A 143 12.87 -6.29 -9.68
CA GLY A 143 12.54 -7.12 -10.84
C GLY A 143 12.00 -8.49 -10.44
N ILE A 144 11.39 -8.60 -9.27
CA ILE A 144 10.76 -9.83 -8.78
C ILE A 144 9.47 -10.01 -9.57
N LYS A 145 9.19 -11.25 -9.97
CA LYS A 145 7.94 -11.56 -10.69
C LYS A 145 6.75 -11.34 -9.76
N ASP A 146 5.94 -10.36 -10.11
CA ASP A 146 4.70 -10.07 -9.42
C ASP A 146 3.62 -11.09 -9.78
N SER A 147 2.85 -11.53 -8.77
CA SER A 147 1.68 -12.40 -8.97
C SER A 147 0.46 -11.63 -9.48
N GLY A 148 0.47 -10.30 -9.38
CA GLY A 148 -0.67 -9.43 -9.66
C GLY A 148 -1.80 -9.51 -8.61
N ILE A 149 -1.57 -10.22 -7.49
CA ILE A 149 -2.50 -10.30 -6.37
C ILE A 149 -1.84 -9.60 -5.18
N HIS A 150 -2.42 -8.48 -4.75
CA HIS A 150 -1.99 -7.70 -3.61
C HIS A 150 -3.14 -7.58 -2.59
N HIS A 151 -2.81 -7.20 -1.37
CA HIS A 151 -3.77 -7.05 -0.27
C HIS A 151 -4.58 -8.33 -0.02
N ARG A 152 -3.88 -9.47 -0.06
CA ARG A 152 -4.34 -10.77 0.42
C ARG A 152 -3.19 -11.36 1.21
N ALA A 153 -3.42 -11.62 2.48
CA ALA A 153 -2.38 -11.96 3.43
C ALA A 153 -1.42 -13.07 2.96
N LEU A 154 -1.92 -14.13 2.34
CA LEU A 154 -1.04 -15.19 1.83
C LEU A 154 -0.23 -14.74 0.60
N ALA A 155 -0.80 -13.94 -0.29
CA ALA A 155 -0.09 -13.42 -1.46
C ALA A 155 1.05 -12.49 -1.03
N ASP A 156 0.80 -11.61 -0.05
CA ASP A 156 1.80 -10.69 0.48
C ASP A 156 2.89 -11.42 1.29
N CYS A 157 2.56 -12.56 1.91
CA CYS A 157 3.57 -13.47 2.43
C CYS A 157 4.50 -14.03 1.34
N TYR A 158 3.98 -14.42 0.17
CA TYR A 158 4.80 -14.88 -0.97
C TYR A 158 5.65 -13.76 -1.56
N HIS A 159 5.12 -12.54 -1.65
CA HIS A 159 5.88 -11.36 -2.06
C HIS A 159 7.02 -11.08 -1.06
N THR A 160 6.74 -11.14 0.23
CA THR A 160 7.75 -10.98 1.29
C THR A 160 8.81 -12.08 1.25
N HIS A 161 8.45 -13.34 0.94
CA HIS A 161 9.42 -14.41 0.75
C HIS A 161 10.34 -14.16 -0.46
N SER A 162 9.77 -13.72 -1.57
CA SER A 162 10.53 -13.36 -2.77
C SER A 162 11.46 -12.18 -2.51
N LEU A 163 10.99 -11.17 -1.78
CA LEU A 163 11.79 -10.03 -1.32
C LEU A 163 12.94 -10.48 -0.42
N MET A 164 12.70 -11.35 0.58
CA MET A 164 13.74 -11.93 1.45
C MET A 164 14.82 -12.63 0.64
N THR A 165 14.41 -13.43 -0.35
CA THR A 165 15.33 -14.12 -1.25
C THR A 165 16.19 -13.16 -2.06
N ALA A 166 15.59 -12.10 -2.60
CA ALA A 166 16.31 -11.07 -3.36
C ALA A 166 17.29 -10.30 -2.47
N LEU A 167 16.88 -9.89 -1.26
CA LEU A 167 17.73 -9.20 -0.30
C LEU A 167 18.93 -10.07 0.13
N LYS A 168 18.75 -11.36 0.36
CA LYS A 168 19.84 -12.29 0.64
C LYS A 168 20.82 -12.43 -0.52
N ASN A 169 20.31 -12.53 -1.73
CA ASN A 169 21.13 -12.65 -2.93
C ASN A 169 21.90 -11.35 -3.21
N HIS A 170 21.30 -10.19 -2.94
CA HIS A 170 21.93 -8.88 -3.10
C HIS A 170 23.17 -8.73 -2.18
N SER A 171 23.07 -9.16 -0.94
CA SER A 171 24.20 -9.13 -0.01
C SER A 171 25.31 -10.15 -0.37
N ALA A 172 24.97 -11.20 -1.13
CA ALA A 172 25.95 -12.17 -1.65
C ALA A 172 26.60 -11.68 -2.95
N LEU A 173 25.94 -10.81 -3.70
CA LEU A 173 26.38 -10.20 -4.95
C LEU A 173 26.71 -8.73 -4.74
N VAL A 174 27.75 -8.41 -3.96
CA VAL A 174 28.49 -7.14 -4.12
C VAL A 174 29.29 -7.24 -5.43
N LEU A 175 28.58 -7.39 -6.53
CA LEU A 175 29.07 -7.26 -7.87
C LEU A 175 28.33 -6.06 -8.48
N GLU A 176 29.09 -4.93 -8.65
CA GLU A 176 28.81 -3.82 -9.56
C GLU A 176 27.36 -3.77 -10.11
N ILE A 177 26.36 -3.65 -9.24
CA ILE A 177 25.10 -3.11 -9.70
C ILE A 177 25.35 -1.62 -9.78
N LYS A 178 25.60 -1.13 -11.02
CA LYS A 178 25.37 0.28 -11.31
C LYS A 178 24.04 0.62 -10.64
N PRO A 179 23.98 1.69 -9.81
CA PRO A 179 22.71 2.10 -9.22
C PRO A 179 21.69 2.08 -10.37
N PRO A 180 20.48 1.52 -10.16
CA PRO A 180 19.46 1.59 -11.18
C PRO A 180 19.45 3.04 -11.61
N LYS A 181 19.56 3.28 -12.94
CA LYS A 181 19.46 4.65 -13.46
C LYS A 181 18.22 5.18 -12.75
N GLN A 182 18.42 6.20 -11.89
CA GLN A 182 17.29 6.97 -11.40
C GLN A 182 16.36 7.07 -12.59
N ARG A 183 15.13 6.55 -12.47
CA ARG A 183 14.11 6.96 -13.41
C ARG A 183 14.03 8.46 -13.16
N VAL A 184 14.80 9.21 -13.93
CA VAL A 184 14.53 10.61 -14.11
C VAL A 184 13.14 10.53 -14.73
N LEU A 185 12.13 10.67 -13.87
CA LEU A 185 10.76 10.79 -14.35
C LEU A 185 10.86 11.85 -15.41
N ASN A 186 10.49 11.49 -16.64
CA ASN A 186 10.39 12.45 -17.72
C ASN A 186 9.74 13.70 -17.10
N PRO A 187 10.30 14.91 -17.29
CA PRO A 187 9.75 16.14 -16.71
C PRO A 187 8.23 16.26 -16.88
N ILE A 188 7.70 15.75 -17.98
CA ILE A 188 6.25 15.65 -18.24
C ILE A 188 5.57 14.73 -17.20
N THR A 189 6.06 13.52 -16.99
CA THR A 189 5.46 12.58 -15.99
C THR A 189 5.51 13.18 -14.60
N LYS A 190 6.61 13.82 -14.20
CA LYS A 190 6.72 14.49 -12.90
C LYS A 190 5.74 15.65 -12.79
N GLY A 191 5.61 16.45 -13.86
CA GLY A 191 4.65 17.56 -13.91
C GLY A 191 3.21 17.08 -13.77
N LEU A 192 2.81 16.04 -14.50
CA LEU A 192 1.47 15.48 -14.42
C LEU A 192 1.16 14.86 -13.03
N GLN A 193 2.12 14.21 -12.39
CA GLN A 193 1.97 13.72 -11.01
C GLN A 193 1.82 14.88 -10.01
N THR A 194 2.54 15.99 -10.23
CA THR A 194 2.39 17.20 -9.41
C THR A 194 1.00 17.80 -9.58
N LEU A 195 0.50 17.91 -10.83
CA LEU A 195 -0.86 18.36 -11.11
C LEU A 195 -1.91 17.51 -10.40
N HIS A 196 -1.78 16.19 -10.48
CA HIS A 196 -2.68 15.27 -9.77
C HIS A 196 -2.66 15.51 -8.25
N GLY A 197 -1.48 15.69 -7.66
CA GLY A 197 -1.35 16.01 -6.23
C GLY A 197 -1.99 17.37 -5.85
N ILE A 198 -1.87 18.38 -6.70
CA ILE A 198 -2.53 19.69 -6.50
C ILE A 198 -4.05 19.54 -6.53
N LEU A 199 -4.59 18.79 -7.52
CA LEU A 199 -6.03 18.54 -7.61
C LEU A 199 -6.57 17.81 -6.37
N ILE A 200 -5.88 16.79 -5.87
CA ILE A 200 -6.24 16.14 -4.61
C ILE A 200 -6.26 17.15 -3.46
N GLY A 201 -5.25 18.02 -3.39
CA GLY A 201 -5.14 19.02 -2.34
C GLY A 201 -6.32 20.00 -2.31
N ILE A 202 -6.66 20.57 -3.46
CA ILE A 202 -7.74 21.59 -3.57
C ILE A 202 -9.15 21.00 -3.53
N THR A 203 -9.31 19.68 -3.68
CA THR A 203 -10.64 19.03 -3.59
C THR A 203 -10.90 18.33 -2.27
N CYS A 204 -9.95 18.36 -1.32
CA CYS A 204 -9.98 17.53 -0.12
C CYS A 204 -11.02 17.96 0.93
N ASP A 205 -11.46 19.21 0.93
CA ASP A 205 -12.44 19.76 1.86
C ASP A 205 -13.82 20.03 1.22
N ASP A 206 -14.02 19.58 -0.01
CA ASP A 206 -15.24 19.77 -0.79
C ASP A 206 -15.60 21.25 -1.09
N ILE A 207 -14.62 22.14 -1.05
CA ILE A 207 -14.78 23.56 -1.37
C ILE A 207 -13.64 23.98 -2.29
N LEU A 208 -13.97 24.62 -3.43
CA LEU A 208 -12.99 25.27 -4.28
C LEU A 208 -13.10 26.78 -4.08
N THR A 209 -12.03 27.40 -3.62
CA THR A 209 -11.97 28.84 -3.45
C THR A 209 -11.42 29.54 -4.70
N GLN A 210 -11.75 30.82 -4.87
CA GLN A 210 -11.17 31.63 -5.94
C GLN A 210 -9.64 31.72 -5.84
N GLU A 211 -9.08 31.75 -4.63
CA GLU A 211 -7.63 31.82 -4.39
C GLU A 211 -6.95 30.54 -4.86
N GLU A 212 -7.52 29.38 -4.58
CA GLU A 212 -7.01 28.08 -5.04
C GLU A 212 -7.10 27.92 -6.55
N LEU A 213 -8.20 28.39 -7.17
CA LEU A 213 -8.35 28.39 -8.62
C LEU A 213 -7.28 29.25 -9.30
N LEU A 214 -7.04 30.46 -8.81
CA LEU A 214 -6.00 31.34 -9.34
C LEU A 214 -4.59 30.79 -9.10
N GLY A 215 -4.36 30.15 -7.96
CA GLY A 215 -3.10 29.44 -7.69
C GLY A 215 -2.86 28.25 -8.63
N LEU A 216 -3.91 27.50 -8.97
CA LEU A 216 -3.83 26.43 -9.96
C LEU A 216 -3.59 26.99 -11.37
N GLU A 217 -4.25 28.09 -11.75
CA GLU A 217 -4.01 28.78 -13.02
C GLU A 217 -2.54 29.22 -13.16
N GLU A 218 -1.99 29.90 -12.15
CA GLU A 218 -0.59 30.31 -12.14
C GLU A 218 0.35 29.12 -12.28
N TRP A 219 0.05 28.02 -11.59
CA TRP A 219 0.81 26.79 -11.72
C TRP A 219 0.74 26.21 -13.14
N MET A 220 -0.45 26.21 -13.76
CA MET A 220 -0.64 25.75 -15.15
C MET A 220 0.18 26.56 -16.12
N ILE A 221 0.17 27.89 -16.02
CA ILE A 221 0.96 28.82 -16.86
C ILE A 221 2.46 28.50 -16.71
N ASN A 222 2.95 28.32 -15.49
CA ASN A 222 4.35 28.00 -15.20
C ASN A 222 4.77 26.60 -15.67
N ASN A 223 3.81 25.75 -16.06
CA ASN A 223 4.03 24.37 -16.51
C ASN A 223 3.47 24.11 -17.92
N GLU A 224 3.45 25.13 -18.79
CA GLU A 224 2.96 25.06 -20.17
C GLU A 224 3.65 23.96 -21.02
N GLN A 225 4.86 23.53 -20.64
CA GLN A 225 5.53 22.38 -21.27
C GLN A 225 4.77 21.05 -21.13
N LEU A 226 3.72 20.99 -20.31
CA LEU A 226 2.83 19.85 -20.17
C LEU A 226 1.70 19.83 -21.21
N ALA A 227 1.53 20.90 -22.00
CA ALA A 227 0.53 20.96 -23.07
C ALA A 227 0.66 19.79 -24.05
N GLY A 228 -0.46 19.28 -24.53
CA GLY A 228 -0.52 18.07 -25.33
C GLY A 228 -0.62 16.77 -24.52
N ASN A 229 -0.67 16.84 -23.19
CA ASN A 229 -0.75 15.66 -22.34
C ASN A 229 -2.02 15.69 -21.45
N TYR A 230 -2.76 14.59 -21.45
CA TYR A 230 -3.88 14.40 -20.54
C TYR A 230 -3.36 14.23 -19.10
N PRO A 231 -4.01 14.78 -18.02
CA PRO A 231 -5.24 15.59 -18.05
C PRO A 231 -4.98 17.11 -18.15
N TYR A 232 -3.72 17.55 -18.39
CA TYR A 232 -3.36 18.98 -18.40
C TYR A 232 -4.25 19.82 -19.29
N ASP A 233 -4.44 19.43 -20.57
CA ASP A 233 -5.18 20.23 -21.55
C ASP A 233 -6.65 20.41 -21.18
N ILE A 234 -7.29 19.37 -20.66
CA ILE A 234 -8.72 19.46 -20.29
C ILE A 234 -8.92 20.31 -19.05
N ILE A 235 -8.00 20.25 -18.08
CA ILE A 235 -8.02 21.07 -16.87
C ILE A 235 -7.75 22.53 -17.24
N ASN A 236 -6.71 22.79 -18.05
CA ASN A 236 -6.39 24.13 -18.53
C ASN A 236 -7.59 24.75 -19.25
N ASN A 237 -8.21 24.03 -20.19
CA ASN A 237 -9.38 24.51 -20.91
C ASN A 237 -10.58 24.77 -20.01
N ALA A 238 -10.79 23.95 -18.96
CA ALA A 238 -11.87 24.16 -18.02
C ALA A 238 -11.66 25.45 -17.19
N ILE A 239 -10.44 25.68 -16.70
CA ILE A 239 -10.05 26.88 -15.96
C ILE A 239 -10.24 28.11 -16.84
N TRP A 240 -9.71 28.12 -18.05
CA TRP A 240 -9.79 29.26 -18.96
C TRP A 240 -11.23 29.69 -19.24
N LYS A 241 -12.16 28.76 -19.39
CA LYS A 241 -13.59 29.07 -19.60
C LYS A 241 -14.24 29.81 -18.44
N VAL A 242 -13.76 29.59 -17.23
CA VAL A 242 -14.29 30.22 -16.02
C VAL A 242 -13.69 31.59 -15.80
N ILE A 243 -12.42 31.80 -16.14
CA ILE A 243 -11.73 33.06 -15.91
C ILE A 243 -11.82 34.05 -17.08
N GLU A 244 -12.34 33.61 -18.27
CA GLU A 244 -12.29 34.37 -19.54
C GLU A 244 -12.99 35.73 -19.44
N ASP A 245 -14.07 35.85 -18.72
CA ASP A 245 -14.83 37.09 -18.55
C ASP A 245 -14.38 37.96 -17.36
N GLY A 246 -13.45 37.45 -16.54
CA GLY A 246 -12.87 38.09 -15.37
C GLY A 246 -13.79 38.12 -14.15
N ILE A 247 -14.92 37.41 -14.16
CA ILE A 247 -15.88 37.29 -13.05
C ILE A 247 -16.00 35.81 -12.70
N ILE A 248 -15.58 35.44 -11.50
CA ILE A 248 -15.66 34.05 -11.04
C ILE A 248 -16.90 33.92 -10.13
N GLU A 249 -17.93 33.21 -10.63
CA GLU A 249 -19.14 32.95 -9.86
C GLU A 249 -19.03 31.68 -9.02
N GLN A 250 -19.79 31.59 -7.91
CA GLN A 250 -19.78 30.37 -7.06
C GLN A 250 -20.23 29.13 -7.82
N SER A 251 -21.19 29.27 -8.73
CA SER A 251 -21.67 28.17 -9.59
C SER A 251 -20.57 27.58 -10.49
N GLU A 252 -19.62 28.40 -10.89
CA GLU A 252 -18.48 27.99 -11.71
C GLU A 252 -17.41 27.28 -10.88
N LEU A 253 -17.17 27.75 -9.65
CA LEU A 253 -16.30 27.06 -8.69
C LEU A 253 -16.87 25.70 -8.33
N ASP A 254 -18.16 25.58 -8.07
CA ASP A 254 -18.84 24.32 -7.78
C ASP A 254 -18.73 23.35 -8.97
N TYR A 255 -18.91 23.84 -10.20
CA TYR A 255 -18.72 23.04 -11.42
C TYR A 255 -17.28 22.55 -11.58
N LEU A 256 -16.28 23.44 -11.38
CA LEU A 256 -14.86 23.06 -11.47
C LEU A 256 -14.47 22.06 -10.39
N LEU A 257 -14.99 22.20 -9.17
CA LEU A 257 -14.74 21.26 -8.08
C LEU A 257 -15.17 19.82 -8.47
N GLU A 258 -16.39 19.67 -8.97
CA GLU A 258 -16.89 18.35 -9.43
C GLU A 258 -16.12 17.84 -10.65
N PHE A 259 -15.76 18.74 -11.57
CA PHE A 259 -14.92 18.39 -12.72
C PHE A 259 -13.53 17.90 -12.27
N PHE A 260 -12.87 18.56 -11.31
CA PHE A 260 -11.56 18.14 -10.81
C PHE A 260 -11.63 16.81 -10.06
N LYS A 261 -12.66 16.59 -9.23
CA LYS A 261 -12.90 15.29 -8.57
C LYS A 261 -13.00 14.14 -9.58
N ALA A 262 -13.68 14.38 -10.71
CA ALA A 262 -13.79 13.39 -11.76
C ALA A 262 -12.43 13.07 -12.44
N GLN A 263 -11.46 14.00 -12.41
CA GLN A 263 -10.12 13.76 -12.98
C GLN A 263 -9.16 13.02 -12.04
N ILE A 264 -9.46 13.00 -10.74
CA ILE A 264 -8.67 12.27 -9.73
C ILE A 264 -9.25 10.90 -9.37
N ASP A 265 -10.44 10.56 -9.88
CA ASP A 265 -11.06 9.24 -9.66
C ASP A 265 -10.24 8.16 -10.39
N PRO A 266 -9.73 7.13 -9.66
CA PRO A 266 -8.94 6.05 -10.25
C PRO A 266 -9.69 5.23 -11.31
N LEU A 267 -11.02 5.29 -11.38
CA LEU A 267 -11.83 4.63 -12.42
C LEU A 267 -11.74 5.33 -13.79
N ASN A 268 -11.22 6.57 -13.86
CA ASN A 268 -11.01 7.31 -15.11
C ASN A 268 -9.56 7.34 -15.57
N THR A 269 -8.64 6.70 -14.87
CA THR A 269 -7.22 6.59 -15.25
C THR A 269 -6.95 5.26 -15.96
N GLU A 270 -7.53 5.06 -17.14
CA GLU A 270 -6.91 4.19 -18.16
C GLU A 270 -5.77 5.00 -18.82
N ILE A 271 -4.55 4.89 -18.28
CA ILE A 271 -3.30 5.24 -18.97
C ILE A 271 -2.32 4.10 -18.85
#